data_24f74dbf1030dc6f79b9d56927455f22
#
_entry.id   24f74dbf1030dc6f79b9d56927455f22
#
_cell.length_a   1.000
_cell.length_b   1.000
_cell.length_c   1.000
_cell.angle_alpha   90.00
_cell.angle_beta   90.00
_cell.angle_gamma   90.00
#
_symmetry.space_group_name_H-M   'P 1'
#
loop_
_entity.id
_entity.type
_entity.pdbx_description
1 polymer ?
#
loop_
_entity_poly.entity_id
_entity_poly.type
_entity_poly.pdbx_seq_one_letter_code
_entity_poly.pdbx_strand_id
1 'polypeptide(L)'
;MNSPCYNWDRSSWLSSKEYFEKLSNQLIEFLDITEEKKILDVGCGRGYLLENLALNANLINQPVGVEPVKHDDFVPQNIKIFHSSINSFLNENNSQFDLVILKQVLHLLTLDERKKFYHDIKNHINEDANIVFIHMNDQTEIPLFPLMENKLQQSLKSHKLLLEELTQKFNLLKMFNFNYHVKILLEEYLEMISNRYMTVLLDLSKKEIEGGIDFIKKNYPKQLVFQDTLTIKVFN
;
A
#
# COMPACT_ATOMS: atom_id res chain seq x y z
N MET A 1 8.28 1.01 20.68
CA MET A 1 9.09 -0.13 20.16
C MET A 1 9.46 0.26 18.73
N ASN A 2 10.76 0.35 18.41
CA ASN A 2 11.18 0.62 17.05
C ASN A 2 10.80 -0.61 16.21
N SER A 3 9.77 -0.49 15.38
CA SER A 3 9.47 -1.51 14.37
C SER A 3 10.71 -1.64 13.49
N PRO A 4 11.25 -2.86 13.30
CA PRO A 4 12.37 -3.02 12.40
C PRO A 4 11.95 -2.50 11.02
N CYS A 5 12.85 -1.72 10.40
CA CYS A 5 12.67 -1.23 9.05
C CYS A 5 12.71 -2.42 8.09
N TYR A 6 11.55 -2.97 7.75
CA TYR A 6 11.46 -4.08 6.81
C TYR A 6 11.49 -3.52 5.38
N ASN A 7 12.45 -3.95 4.60
CA ASN A 7 12.52 -3.68 3.17
C ASN A 7 11.58 -4.62 2.38
N TRP A 8 10.27 -4.46 2.57
CA TRP A 8 9.23 -5.29 1.97
C TRP A 8 9.25 -5.29 0.44
N ASP A 9 9.81 -4.25 -0.13
CA ASP A 9 9.72 -3.91 -1.53
C ASP A 9 11.04 -4.09 -2.30
N ARG A 10 12.08 -4.72 -1.71
CA ARG A 10 13.39 -4.82 -2.38
C ARG A 10 13.54 -5.93 -3.41
N SER A 11 12.69 -6.93 -3.42
CA SER A 11 12.95 -8.15 -4.20
C SER A 11 11.71 -8.82 -4.77
N SER A 12 10.70 -8.03 -5.16
CA SER A 12 9.47 -8.61 -5.66
C SER A 12 8.88 -7.82 -6.81
N TRP A 13 7.82 -8.38 -7.42
CA TRP A 13 6.97 -7.63 -8.35
C TRP A 13 6.44 -6.34 -7.71
N LEU A 14 6.24 -6.30 -6.37
CA LEU A 14 5.73 -5.16 -5.61
C LEU A 14 6.63 -3.92 -5.63
N SER A 15 7.91 -4.08 -6.01
CA SER A 15 8.88 -2.99 -6.19
C SER A 15 9.27 -2.78 -7.66
N SER A 16 8.69 -3.55 -8.57
CA SER A 16 9.01 -3.44 -9.99
C SER A 16 8.48 -2.13 -10.59
N LYS A 17 9.26 -1.54 -11.47
CA LYS A 17 8.86 -0.33 -12.22
C LYS A 17 7.53 -0.56 -12.95
N GLU A 18 7.39 -1.72 -13.59
CA GLU A 18 6.19 -2.09 -14.35
C GLU A 18 4.93 -2.13 -13.47
N TYR A 19 5.05 -2.66 -12.24
CA TYR A 19 3.93 -2.71 -11.30
C TYR A 19 3.41 -1.30 -10.96
N PHE A 20 4.32 -0.39 -10.58
CA PHE A 20 3.93 0.97 -10.24
C PHE A 20 3.48 1.79 -11.44
N GLU A 21 4.07 1.57 -12.61
CA GLU A 21 3.63 2.19 -13.86
C GLU A 21 2.20 1.78 -14.22
N LYS A 22 1.87 0.49 -14.16
CA LYS A 22 0.50 0.00 -14.42
C LYS A 22 -0.49 0.50 -13.37
N LEU A 23 -0.12 0.48 -12.08
CA LEU A 23 -1.00 0.96 -11.02
C LEU A 23 -1.25 2.46 -11.13
N SER A 24 -0.21 3.27 -11.35
CA SER A 24 -0.36 4.71 -11.52
C SER A 24 -1.20 5.07 -12.74
N ASN A 25 -0.98 4.42 -13.89
CA ASN A 25 -1.78 4.65 -15.10
C ASN A 25 -3.25 4.32 -14.88
N GLN A 26 -3.56 3.21 -14.20
CA GLN A 26 -4.94 2.88 -13.88
C GLN A 26 -5.58 3.90 -12.92
N LEU A 27 -4.83 4.36 -11.90
CA LEU A 27 -5.32 5.41 -11.00
C LEU A 27 -5.57 6.73 -11.75
N ILE A 28 -4.67 7.12 -12.64
CA ILE A 28 -4.83 8.34 -13.45
C ILE A 28 -6.11 8.27 -14.28
N GLU A 29 -6.32 7.15 -14.99
CA GLU A 29 -7.50 6.95 -15.84
C GLU A 29 -8.81 6.92 -15.03
N PHE A 30 -8.86 6.11 -13.95
CA PHE A 30 -10.09 5.89 -13.19
C PHE A 30 -10.46 7.02 -12.23
N LEU A 31 -9.50 7.87 -11.86
CA LEU A 31 -9.72 9.00 -10.93
C LEU A 31 -9.66 10.35 -11.66
N ASP A 32 -9.51 10.36 -12.97
CA ASP A 32 -9.39 11.58 -13.79
C ASP A 32 -8.31 12.54 -13.22
N ILE A 33 -7.11 11.97 -12.93
CA ILE A 33 -6.01 12.75 -12.35
C ILE A 33 -5.44 13.67 -13.44
N THR A 34 -5.68 14.96 -13.31
CA THR A 34 -5.11 16.01 -14.17
C THR A 34 -3.79 16.54 -13.61
N GLU A 35 -3.03 17.27 -14.44
CA GLU A 35 -1.74 17.85 -14.07
C GLU A 35 -1.79 18.83 -12.88
N GLU A 36 -2.96 19.39 -12.57
CA GLU A 36 -3.17 20.38 -11.51
C GLU A 36 -3.43 19.75 -10.13
N LYS A 37 -3.72 18.44 -10.08
CA LYS A 37 -4.09 17.76 -8.83
C LYS A 37 -2.98 17.78 -7.80
N LYS A 38 -3.33 18.15 -6.57
CA LYS A 38 -2.47 18.07 -5.39
C LYS A 38 -2.71 16.75 -4.68
N ILE A 39 -1.66 15.92 -4.60
CA ILE A 39 -1.77 14.55 -4.12
C ILE A 39 -1.00 14.39 -2.80
N LEU A 40 -1.64 13.71 -1.83
CA LEU A 40 -1.04 13.23 -0.60
C LEU A 40 -1.04 11.71 -0.60
N ASP A 41 0.11 11.08 -0.40
CA ASP A 41 0.25 9.62 -0.20
C ASP A 41 0.66 9.35 1.25
N VAL A 42 -0.22 8.71 2.01
CA VAL A 42 -0.04 8.40 3.43
C VAL A 42 0.59 7.02 3.58
N GLY A 43 1.76 6.95 4.21
CA GLY A 43 2.56 5.73 4.26
C GLY A 43 3.15 5.42 2.89
N CYS A 44 3.72 6.43 2.24
CA CYS A 44 4.19 6.32 0.86
C CYS A 44 5.41 5.39 0.66
N GLY A 45 6.02 4.90 1.76
CA GLY A 45 7.27 4.15 1.72
C GLY A 45 8.36 4.93 1.00
N ARG A 46 8.97 4.33 -0.04
CA ARG A 46 9.96 5.01 -0.89
C ARG A 46 9.36 6.02 -1.87
N GLY A 47 8.04 6.09 -1.99
CA GLY A 47 7.36 7.02 -2.89
C GLY A 47 7.28 6.56 -4.34
N TYR A 48 7.51 5.29 -4.66
CA TYR A 48 7.48 4.80 -6.05
C TYR A 48 6.14 5.03 -6.74
N LEU A 49 5.01 4.80 -6.06
CA LEU A 49 3.69 5.09 -6.63
C LEU A 49 3.54 6.58 -6.91
N LEU A 50 3.90 7.41 -5.94
CA LEU A 50 3.75 8.85 -6.03
C LEU A 50 4.65 9.45 -7.12
N GLU A 51 5.90 8.96 -7.26
CA GLU A 51 6.82 9.35 -8.34
C GLU A 51 6.26 8.98 -9.73
N ASN A 52 5.68 7.77 -9.88
CA ASN A 52 5.04 7.38 -11.15
C ASN A 52 3.79 8.22 -11.45
N LEU A 53 2.98 8.57 -10.44
CA LEU A 53 1.85 9.48 -10.62
C LEU A 53 2.33 10.86 -11.07
N ALA A 54 3.38 11.40 -10.44
CA ALA A 54 3.95 12.69 -10.81
C ALA A 54 4.40 12.74 -12.27
N LEU A 55 5.09 11.69 -12.72
CA LEU A 55 5.61 11.60 -14.09
C LEU A 55 4.52 11.34 -15.12
N ASN A 56 3.64 10.35 -14.86
CA ASN A 56 2.67 9.88 -15.85
C ASN A 56 1.48 10.85 -16.03
N ALA A 57 1.11 11.60 -14.97
CA ALA A 57 0.08 12.65 -15.07
C ALA A 57 0.68 14.05 -15.36
N ASN A 58 2.02 14.17 -15.50
CA ASN A 58 2.72 15.44 -15.67
C ASN A 58 2.34 16.49 -14.63
N LEU A 59 2.30 16.08 -13.34
CA LEU A 59 1.82 16.94 -12.27
C LEU A 59 2.68 18.21 -12.15
N ILE A 60 2.04 19.37 -12.20
CA ILE A 60 2.68 20.68 -11.99
C ILE A 60 2.86 21.00 -10.50
N ASN A 61 2.02 20.43 -9.64
CA ASN A 61 2.16 20.51 -8.20
C ASN A 61 2.99 19.31 -7.72
N GLN A 62 4.10 19.56 -7.04
CA GLN A 62 4.91 18.50 -6.47
C GLN A 62 4.09 17.68 -5.45
N PRO A 63 3.82 16.38 -5.71
CA PRO A 63 3.06 15.56 -4.77
C PRO A 63 3.79 15.35 -3.45
N VAL A 64 3.01 15.10 -2.40
CA VAL A 64 3.51 14.95 -1.04
C VAL A 64 3.33 13.53 -0.56
N GLY A 65 4.40 12.92 -0.09
CA GLY A 65 4.40 11.66 0.64
C GLY A 65 4.65 11.88 2.13
N VAL A 66 3.99 11.09 2.98
CA VAL A 66 4.26 11.06 4.42
C VAL A 66 4.62 9.64 4.82
N GLU A 67 5.85 9.46 5.34
CA GLU A 67 6.39 8.15 5.73
C GLU A 67 7.26 8.29 6.98
N PRO A 68 6.90 7.63 8.10
CA PRO A 68 7.68 7.72 9.33
C PRO A 68 9.10 7.15 9.21
N VAL A 69 9.28 6.15 8.34
CA VAL A 69 10.57 5.48 8.16
C VAL A 69 11.37 6.17 7.06
N LYS A 70 12.63 6.50 7.36
CA LYS A 70 13.54 7.04 6.36
C LYS A 70 14.19 5.90 5.57
N HIS A 71 14.06 5.95 4.24
CA HIS A 71 14.68 5.02 3.32
C HIS A 71 15.86 5.71 2.62
N ASP A 72 17.09 5.33 2.96
CA ASP A 72 18.29 6.00 2.47
C ASP A 72 18.75 5.55 1.07
N ASP A 73 18.12 4.51 0.53
CA ASP A 73 18.48 3.87 -0.73
C ASP A 73 17.72 4.39 -1.97
N PHE A 74 16.79 5.31 -1.78
CA PHE A 74 16.06 5.95 -2.86
C PHE A 74 15.83 7.43 -2.56
N VAL A 75 16.18 8.29 -3.51
CA VAL A 75 15.96 9.73 -3.44
C VAL A 75 15.00 10.12 -4.57
N PRO A 76 13.70 10.35 -4.28
CA PRO A 76 12.76 10.78 -5.28
C PRO A 76 13.10 12.19 -5.79
N GLN A 77 12.83 12.45 -7.07
CA GLN A 77 13.16 13.75 -7.70
C GLN A 77 11.93 14.64 -7.88
N ASN A 78 10.76 14.03 -8.15
CA ASN A 78 9.54 14.76 -8.52
C ASN A 78 8.52 14.84 -7.40
N ILE A 79 8.83 14.33 -6.21
CA ILE A 79 7.95 14.30 -5.06
C ILE A 79 8.65 14.85 -3.81
N LYS A 80 7.87 15.21 -2.81
CA LYS A 80 8.39 15.61 -1.49
C LYS A 80 7.94 14.61 -0.43
N ILE A 81 8.89 13.98 0.28
CA ILE A 81 8.60 13.06 1.38
C ILE A 81 8.87 13.74 2.72
N PHE A 82 7.87 13.70 3.60
CA PHE A 82 7.98 14.12 5.00
C PHE A 82 8.15 12.90 5.89
N HIS A 83 9.26 12.86 6.62
CA HIS A 83 9.54 11.76 7.55
C HIS A 83 8.90 12.03 8.92
N SER A 84 7.60 11.81 9.00
CA SER A 84 6.79 11.99 10.20
C SER A 84 5.57 11.06 10.21
N SER A 85 4.88 10.96 11.34
CA SER A 85 3.55 10.36 11.35
C SER A 85 2.57 11.25 10.60
N ILE A 86 1.52 10.65 10.02
CA ILE A 86 0.48 11.42 9.32
C ILE A 86 -0.20 12.44 10.25
N ASN A 87 -0.44 12.08 11.50
CA ASN A 87 -1.06 12.98 12.45
C ASN A 87 -0.18 14.19 12.84
N SER A 88 1.15 14.00 12.90
CA SER A 88 2.09 15.12 13.08
C SER A 88 2.13 16.01 11.85
N PHE A 89 2.21 15.38 10.65
CA PHE A 89 2.20 16.12 9.40
C PHE A 89 0.96 17.02 9.26
N LEU A 90 -0.25 16.50 9.52
CA LEU A 90 -1.49 17.27 9.43
C LEU A 90 -1.53 18.41 10.44
N ASN A 91 -0.99 18.22 11.66
CA ASN A 91 -0.94 19.29 12.66
C ASN A 91 0.02 20.44 12.30
N GLU A 92 1.09 20.15 11.55
CA GLU A 92 2.17 21.09 11.25
C GLU A 92 2.02 21.77 9.87
N ASN A 93 1.09 21.30 9.05
CA ASN A 93 0.90 21.78 7.68
C ASN A 93 -0.53 22.25 7.47
N ASN A 94 -0.70 23.25 6.60
CA ASN A 94 -2.00 23.78 6.19
C ASN A 94 -2.31 23.51 4.70
N SER A 95 -1.62 22.54 4.10
CA SER A 95 -1.82 22.19 2.70
C SER A 95 -3.19 21.57 2.47
N GLN A 96 -3.78 21.87 1.31
CA GLN A 96 -5.02 21.28 0.83
C GLN A 96 -4.71 20.31 -0.33
N PHE A 97 -5.38 19.17 -0.34
CA PHE A 97 -5.18 18.10 -1.33
C PHE A 97 -6.47 17.79 -2.06
N ASP A 98 -6.34 17.41 -3.34
CA ASP A 98 -7.44 16.95 -4.20
C ASP A 98 -7.56 15.43 -4.19
N LEU A 99 -6.48 14.74 -3.81
CA LEU A 99 -6.41 13.30 -3.76
C LEU A 99 -5.55 12.86 -2.56
N VAL A 100 -6.11 11.98 -1.73
CA VAL A 100 -5.41 11.35 -0.61
C VAL A 100 -5.36 9.84 -0.85
N ILE A 101 -4.16 9.28 -0.92
CA ILE A 101 -3.95 7.84 -1.16
C ILE A 101 -3.58 7.16 0.17
N LEU A 102 -4.20 6.02 0.44
CA LEU A 102 -3.98 5.16 1.60
C LEU A 102 -3.72 3.73 1.10
N LYS A 103 -2.48 3.47 0.62
CA LYS A 103 -2.12 2.16 0.08
C LYS A 103 -1.53 1.27 1.18
N GLN A 104 -2.32 0.28 1.62
CA GLN A 104 -1.89 -0.74 2.61
C GLN A 104 -1.31 -0.14 3.91
N VAL A 105 -1.82 0.98 4.39
CA VAL A 105 -1.29 1.71 5.54
C VAL A 105 -2.23 1.74 6.74
N LEU A 106 -3.56 1.79 6.56
CA LEU A 106 -4.50 1.99 7.67
C LEU A 106 -4.41 0.95 8.77
N HIS A 107 -4.08 -0.30 8.43
CA HIS A 107 -3.91 -1.37 9.40
C HIS A 107 -2.65 -1.24 10.27
N LEU A 108 -1.73 -0.35 9.91
CA LEU A 108 -0.53 -0.04 10.68
C LEU A 108 -0.77 1.05 11.74
N LEU A 109 -1.87 1.79 11.61
CA LEU A 109 -2.25 2.83 12.56
C LEU A 109 -3.07 2.22 13.71
N THR A 110 -2.83 2.69 14.92
CA THR A 110 -3.69 2.37 16.09
C THR A 110 -5.09 2.97 15.90
N LEU A 111 -6.06 2.49 16.66
CA LEU A 111 -7.43 3.01 16.61
C LEU A 111 -7.49 4.53 16.86
N ASP A 112 -6.72 5.02 17.83
CA ASP A 112 -6.72 6.45 18.17
C ASP A 112 -6.03 7.29 17.08
N GLU A 113 -4.95 6.78 16.47
CA GLU A 113 -4.31 7.44 15.33
C GLU A 113 -5.25 7.52 14.12
N ARG A 114 -6.02 6.46 13.83
CA ARG A 114 -7.01 6.48 12.75
C ARG A 114 -8.14 7.47 13.02
N LYS A 115 -8.70 7.47 14.25
CA LYS A 115 -9.77 8.44 14.63
C LYS A 115 -9.29 9.87 14.45
N LYS A 116 -8.07 10.16 14.91
CA LYS A 116 -7.45 11.48 14.74
C LYS A 116 -7.27 11.82 13.27
N PHE A 117 -6.70 10.89 12.48
CA PHE A 117 -6.53 11.07 11.04
C PHE A 117 -7.87 11.38 10.35
N TYR A 118 -8.94 10.60 10.58
CA TYR A 118 -10.26 10.82 9.97
C TYR A 118 -10.89 12.17 10.36
N HIS A 119 -10.56 12.68 11.54
CA HIS A 119 -11.01 14.01 11.98
C HIS A 119 -10.21 15.09 11.26
N ASP A 120 -8.89 15.02 11.32
CA ASP A 120 -8.01 16.10 10.90
C ASP A 120 -7.93 16.22 9.37
N ILE A 121 -7.95 15.10 8.64
CA ILE A 121 -7.83 15.10 7.17
C ILE A 121 -8.90 15.95 6.48
N LYS A 122 -10.09 16.09 7.08
CA LYS A 122 -11.19 16.90 6.55
C LYS A 122 -10.81 18.40 6.41
N ASN A 123 -9.86 18.86 7.20
CA ASN A 123 -9.34 20.21 7.13
C ASN A 123 -8.21 20.37 6.10
N HIS A 124 -7.78 19.27 5.46
CA HIS A 124 -6.66 19.21 4.52
C HIS A 124 -7.06 18.71 3.12
N ILE A 125 -8.36 18.60 2.87
CA ILE A 125 -8.88 18.21 1.55
C ILE A 125 -9.78 19.29 0.99
N ASN A 126 -9.75 19.45 -0.34
CA ASN A 126 -10.67 20.32 -1.06
C ASN A 126 -12.08 19.70 -1.08
N GLU A 127 -13.11 20.52 -1.42
CA GLU A 127 -14.52 20.10 -1.39
C GLU A 127 -14.80 18.86 -2.28
N ASP A 128 -14.16 18.79 -3.43
CA ASP A 128 -14.31 17.67 -4.40
C ASP A 128 -13.16 16.65 -4.29
N ALA A 129 -12.47 16.60 -3.17
CA ALA A 129 -11.34 15.69 -3.01
C ALA A 129 -11.77 14.23 -2.92
N ASN A 130 -10.92 13.35 -3.42
CA ASN A 130 -11.08 11.91 -3.26
C ASN A 130 -10.10 11.33 -2.24
N ILE A 131 -10.60 10.42 -1.40
CA ILE A 131 -9.78 9.57 -0.53
C ILE A 131 -9.78 8.18 -1.14
N VAL A 132 -8.61 7.66 -1.46
CA VAL A 132 -8.43 6.37 -2.15
C VAL A 132 -7.81 5.36 -1.20
N PHE A 133 -8.58 4.35 -0.88
CA PHE A 133 -8.12 3.23 -0.06
C PHE A 133 -7.77 2.03 -0.94
N ILE A 134 -6.49 1.64 -0.92
CA ILE A 134 -5.95 0.53 -1.70
C ILE A 134 -5.52 -0.57 -0.75
N HIS A 135 -6.12 -1.73 -0.88
CA HIS A 135 -5.83 -2.88 -0.03
C HIS A 135 -5.79 -4.19 -0.83
N MET A 136 -5.19 -5.23 -0.25
CA MET A 136 -5.21 -6.56 -0.82
C MET A 136 -6.63 -7.07 -0.99
N ASN A 137 -6.91 -7.73 -2.10
CA ASN A 137 -8.21 -8.35 -2.32
C ASN A 137 -8.44 -9.52 -1.34
N ASP A 138 -9.70 -9.73 -0.94
CA ASP A 138 -10.08 -10.81 0.00
C ASP A 138 -9.83 -12.21 -0.59
N GLN A 139 -9.84 -12.33 -1.92
CA GLN A 139 -9.48 -13.54 -2.66
C GLN A 139 -8.13 -13.33 -3.32
N THR A 140 -7.12 -14.06 -2.85
CA THR A 140 -5.76 -13.98 -3.39
C THR A 140 -5.37 -15.29 -4.06
N GLU A 141 -4.66 -15.19 -5.17
CA GLU A 141 -4.01 -16.32 -5.85
C GLU A 141 -2.53 -16.48 -5.45
N ILE A 142 -2.03 -15.62 -4.57
CA ILE A 142 -0.65 -15.69 -4.09
C ILE A 142 -0.41 -17.06 -3.44
N PRO A 143 0.66 -17.79 -3.78
CA PRO A 143 0.97 -19.08 -3.17
C PRO A 143 1.20 -18.95 -1.65
N LEU A 144 0.39 -19.62 -0.86
CA LEU A 144 0.42 -19.54 0.59
C LEU A 144 0.67 -20.93 1.21
N PHE A 145 1.40 -20.98 2.32
CA PHE A 145 1.41 -22.17 3.18
C PHE A 145 0.34 -22.01 4.29
N PRO A 146 -0.17 -23.10 4.90
CA PRO A 146 -1.38 -23.05 5.73
C PRO A 146 -1.35 -22.04 6.87
N LEU A 147 -0.21 -21.87 7.56
CA LEU A 147 -0.11 -20.89 8.65
C LEU A 147 -0.15 -19.44 8.14
N MET A 148 0.52 -19.17 7.01
CA MET A 148 0.48 -17.86 6.33
C MET A 148 -0.94 -17.53 5.87
N GLU A 149 -1.65 -18.50 5.28
CA GLU A 149 -3.03 -18.36 4.85
C GLU A 149 -3.97 -18.01 6.02
N ASN A 150 -3.88 -18.77 7.13
CA ASN A 150 -4.68 -18.50 8.33
C ASN A 150 -4.46 -17.09 8.88
N LYS A 151 -3.20 -16.64 8.97
CA LYS A 151 -2.87 -15.28 9.42
C LYS A 151 -3.37 -14.22 8.45
N LEU A 152 -3.27 -14.47 7.14
CA LEU A 152 -3.79 -13.56 6.12
C LEU A 152 -5.31 -13.41 6.24
N GLN A 153 -6.05 -14.50 6.40
CA GLN A 153 -7.49 -14.46 6.59
C GLN A 153 -7.91 -13.69 7.84
N GLN A 154 -7.14 -13.81 8.94
CA GLN A 154 -7.36 -12.99 10.14
C GLN A 154 -7.11 -11.50 9.89
N SER A 155 -6.04 -11.17 9.16
CA SER A 155 -5.73 -9.80 8.78
C SER A 155 -6.83 -9.20 7.88
N LEU A 156 -7.30 -9.95 6.89
CA LEU A 156 -8.38 -9.51 5.98
C LEU A 156 -9.70 -9.27 6.70
N LYS A 157 -10.02 -10.04 7.75
CA LYS A 157 -11.18 -9.75 8.61
C LYS A 157 -11.05 -8.40 9.32
N SER A 158 -9.86 -8.05 9.77
CA SER A 158 -9.60 -6.74 10.36
C SER A 158 -9.75 -5.61 9.33
N HIS A 159 -9.42 -5.86 8.06
CA HIS A 159 -9.61 -4.88 6.99
C HIS A 159 -11.08 -4.53 6.74
N LYS A 160 -12.02 -5.46 6.99
CA LYS A 160 -13.47 -5.16 6.91
C LYS A 160 -13.88 -4.12 7.94
N LEU A 161 -13.36 -4.21 9.16
CA LEU A 161 -13.60 -3.21 10.20
C LEU A 161 -13.03 -1.84 9.82
N LEU A 162 -11.84 -1.79 9.23
CA LEU A 162 -11.26 -0.54 8.72
C LEU A 162 -12.12 0.09 7.62
N LEU A 163 -12.67 -0.74 6.75
CA LEU A 163 -13.58 -0.27 5.72
C LEU A 163 -14.88 0.27 6.29
N GLU A 164 -15.45 -0.40 7.31
CA GLU A 164 -16.63 0.08 8.03
C GLU A 164 -16.35 1.43 8.71
N GLU A 165 -15.17 1.60 9.33
CA GLU A 165 -14.74 2.89 9.88
C GLU A 165 -14.72 3.99 8.80
N LEU A 166 -14.15 3.71 7.61
CA LEU A 166 -14.11 4.64 6.49
C LEU A 166 -15.51 5.01 5.98
N THR A 167 -16.38 4.03 5.77
CA THR A 167 -17.75 4.25 5.27
C THR A 167 -18.64 5.02 6.24
N GLN A 168 -18.31 5.02 7.54
CA GLN A 168 -18.98 5.85 8.54
C GLN A 168 -18.53 7.33 8.49
N LYS A 169 -17.41 7.64 7.87
CA LYS A 169 -16.79 8.98 7.84
C LYS A 169 -16.84 9.64 6.47
N PHE A 170 -16.85 8.84 5.41
CA PHE A 170 -16.76 9.24 4.02
C PHE A 170 -17.74 8.42 3.17
N ASN A 171 -18.28 9.01 2.10
CA ASN A 171 -19.19 8.31 1.20
C ASN A 171 -18.40 7.51 0.17
N LEU A 172 -18.68 6.22 0.03
CA LEU A 172 -18.11 5.39 -1.01
C LEU A 172 -18.68 5.79 -2.38
N LEU A 173 -17.83 6.26 -3.28
CA LEU A 173 -18.23 6.68 -4.63
C LEU A 173 -18.12 5.55 -5.64
N LYS A 174 -16.96 4.86 -5.66
CA LYS A 174 -16.68 3.78 -6.61
C LYS A 174 -15.69 2.78 -6.06
N MET A 175 -15.70 1.60 -6.66
CA MET A 175 -14.77 0.51 -6.34
C MET A 175 -14.36 -0.20 -7.63
N PHE A 176 -13.07 -0.54 -7.74
CA PHE A 176 -12.52 -1.35 -8.83
C PHE A 176 -11.31 -2.14 -8.36
N ASN A 177 -10.86 -3.08 -9.18
CA ASN A 177 -9.68 -3.88 -8.89
C ASN A 177 -8.52 -3.49 -9.80
N PHE A 178 -7.32 -3.51 -9.24
CA PHE A 178 -6.07 -3.54 -9.98
C PHE A 178 -5.57 -4.98 -9.99
N ASN A 179 -5.33 -5.52 -11.17
CA ASN A 179 -4.85 -6.88 -11.38
C ASN A 179 -3.47 -6.84 -12.02
N TYR A 180 -2.49 -7.43 -11.34
CA TYR A 180 -1.14 -7.55 -11.85
C TYR A 180 -0.77 -9.01 -12.06
N HIS A 181 -0.42 -9.38 -13.30
CA HIS A 181 -0.01 -10.74 -13.64
C HIS A 181 1.43 -10.96 -13.21
N VAL A 182 1.62 -11.83 -12.22
CA VAL A 182 2.93 -12.19 -11.67
C VAL A 182 3.45 -13.47 -12.34
N LYS A 183 4.70 -13.41 -12.78
CA LYS A 183 5.47 -14.56 -13.22
C LYS A 183 6.84 -14.50 -12.55
N ILE A 184 7.08 -15.40 -11.60
CA ILE A 184 8.28 -15.40 -10.75
C ILE A 184 8.84 -16.81 -10.60
N LEU A 185 10.15 -16.95 -10.44
CA LEU A 185 10.76 -18.23 -10.10
C LEU A 185 10.41 -18.60 -8.66
N LEU A 186 10.18 -19.89 -8.42
CA LEU A 186 9.90 -20.41 -7.09
C LEU A 186 10.98 -19.99 -6.07
N GLU A 187 12.24 -20.04 -6.46
CA GLU A 187 13.37 -19.69 -5.58
C GLU A 187 13.34 -18.24 -5.15
N GLU A 188 13.04 -17.32 -6.07
CA GLU A 188 12.86 -15.88 -5.75
C GLU A 188 11.68 -15.66 -4.79
N TYR A 189 10.57 -16.37 -5.00
CA TYR A 189 9.42 -16.30 -4.12
C TYR A 189 9.74 -16.84 -2.70
N LEU A 190 10.51 -17.92 -2.60
CA LEU A 190 10.94 -18.46 -1.32
C LEU A 190 11.91 -17.52 -0.57
N GLU A 191 12.74 -16.80 -1.30
CA GLU A 191 13.59 -15.75 -0.72
C GLU A 191 12.72 -14.62 -0.15
N MET A 192 11.67 -14.19 -0.85
CA MET A 192 10.71 -13.21 -0.34
C MET A 192 10.05 -13.69 0.96
N ILE A 193 9.61 -14.95 1.05
CA ILE A 193 9.04 -15.54 2.28
C ILE A 193 10.10 -15.53 3.39
N SER A 194 11.33 -15.92 3.11
CA SER A 194 12.44 -15.89 4.06
C SER A 194 12.70 -14.48 4.59
N ASN A 195 12.61 -13.48 3.73
CA ASN A 195 12.75 -12.05 4.04
C ASN A 195 11.47 -11.42 4.60
N ARG A 196 10.41 -12.22 4.85
CA ARG A 196 9.16 -11.78 5.48
C ARG A 196 8.50 -10.62 4.74
N TYR A 197 8.32 -10.75 3.42
CA TYR A 197 7.80 -9.70 2.53
C TYR A 197 6.36 -9.23 2.80
N MET A 198 5.62 -9.94 3.66
CA MET A 198 4.27 -9.57 4.12
C MET A 198 4.20 -9.45 5.64
N THR A 199 3.37 -8.52 6.14
CA THR A 199 3.16 -8.30 7.58
C THR A 199 2.79 -9.58 8.34
N VAL A 200 2.00 -10.44 7.74
CA VAL A 200 1.56 -11.72 8.34
C VAL A 200 2.70 -12.71 8.61
N LEU A 201 3.87 -12.49 8.03
CA LEU A 201 5.06 -13.31 8.24
C LEU A 201 5.94 -12.81 9.38
N LEU A 202 5.74 -11.57 9.87
CA LEU A 202 6.64 -10.92 10.82
C LEU A 202 6.71 -11.64 12.18
N ASP A 203 5.57 -12.11 12.66
CA ASP A 203 5.45 -12.76 13.96
C ASP A 203 5.77 -14.27 13.93
N LEU A 204 6.05 -14.81 12.73
CA LEU A 204 6.40 -16.22 12.61
C LEU A 204 7.84 -16.48 13.10
N SER A 205 8.03 -17.56 13.83
CA SER A 205 9.36 -18.02 14.18
C SER A 205 10.15 -18.48 12.93
N LYS A 206 11.47 -18.55 13.06
CA LYS A 206 12.34 -19.06 11.97
C LYS A 206 11.92 -20.47 11.52
N LYS A 207 11.58 -21.36 12.49
CA LYS A 207 11.14 -22.72 12.21
C LYS A 207 9.81 -22.78 11.44
N GLU A 208 8.87 -21.88 11.73
CA GLU A 208 7.60 -21.79 11.02
C GLU A 208 7.79 -21.28 9.58
N ILE A 209 8.70 -20.33 9.37
CA ILE A 209 9.08 -19.87 8.03
C ILE A 209 9.76 -20.99 7.24
N GLU A 210 10.73 -21.71 7.83
CA GLU A 210 11.40 -22.84 7.18
C GLU A 210 10.40 -23.94 6.80
N GLY A 211 9.49 -24.31 7.70
CA GLY A 211 8.41 -25.26 7.41
C GLY A 211 7.46 -24.79 6.32
N GLY A 212 7.15 -23.49 6.26
CA GLY A 212 6.37 -22.86 5.18
C GLY A 212 7.08 -22.93 3.83
N ILE A 213 8.38 -22.65 3.82
CA ILE A 213 9.23 -22.76 2.63
C ILE A 213 9.23 -24.20 2.09
N ASP A 214 9.39 -25.20 2.98
CA ASP A 214 9.37 -26.63 2.57
C ASP A 214 8.00 -27.04 2.04
N PHE A 215 6.90 -26.53 2.62
CA PHE A 215 5.55 -26.74 2.10
C PHE A 215 5.40 -26.18 0.69
N ILE A 216 5.81 -24.94 0.44
CA ILE A 216 5.72 -24.29 -0.88
C ILE A 216 6.57 -25.05 -1.90
N LYS A 217 7.81 -25.41 -1.57
CA LYS A 217 8.69 -26.22 -2.46
C LYS A 217 8.06 -27.52 -2.89
N LYS A 218 7.33 -28.19 -1.99
CA LYS A 218 6.71 -29.48 -2.24
C LYS A 218 5.45 -29.39 -3.10
N ASN A 219 4.67 -28.31 -2.96
CA ASN A 219 3.32 -28.23 -3.51
C ASN A 219 3.17 -27.32 -4.73
N TYR A 220 4.19 -26.53 -5.06
CA TYR A 220 4.13 -25.58 -6.16
C TYR A 220 5.19 -25.83 -7.23
N PRO A 221 4.94 -25.47 -8.50
CA PRO A 221 5.87 -25.66 -9.61
C PRO A 221 7.08 -24.72 -9.49
N LYS A 222 8.17 -25.03 -10.23
CA LYS A 222 9.39 -24.19 -10.26
C LYS A 222 9.18 -22.75 -10.76
N GLN A 223 8.14 -22.53 -11.54
CA GLN A 223 7.71 -21.20 -11.98
C GLN A 223 6.29 -20.97 -11.49
N LEU A 224 6.11 -19.91 -10.74
CA LEU A 224 4.81 -19.46 -10.24
C LEU A 224 4.19 -18.47 -11.21
N VAL A 225 2.90 -18.64 -11.47
CA VAL A 225 2.08 -17.72 -12.27
C VAL A 225 0.78 -17.51 -11.51
N PHE A 226 0.46 -16.26 -11.17
CA PHE A 226 -0.74 -15.91 -10.43
C PHE A 226 -1.10 -14.44 -10.64
N GLN A 227 -2.30 -14.04 -10.20
CA GLN A 227 -2.72 -12.64 -10.15
C GLN A 227 -2.48 -12.07 -8.76
N ASP A 228 -1.78 -10.93 -8.70
CA ASP A 228 -1.79 -10.05 -7.52
C ASP A 228 -2.89 -9.01 -7.71
N THR A 229 -3.93 -9.10 -6.87
CA THR A 229 -5.11 -8.25 -6.98
C THR A 229 -5.22 -7.30 -5.79
N LEU A 230 -5.28 -6.01 -6.09
CA LEU A 230 -5.65 -4.98 -5.13
C LEU A 230 -7.09 -4.52 -5.36
N THR A 231 -7.82 -4.30 -4.29
CA THR A 231 -9.11 -3.61 -4.32
C THR A 231 -8.88 -2.12 -4.03
N ILE A 232 -9.42 -1.28 -4.89
CA ILE A 232 -9.32 0.18 -4.81
C ILE A 232 -10.71 0.73 -4.56
N LYS A 233 -10.87 1.47 -3.47
CA LYS A 233 -12.12 2.11 -3.06
C LYS A 233 -11.91 3.61 -2.98
N VAL A 234 -12.82 4.36 -3.58
CA VAL A 234 -12.78 5.82 -3.68
C VAL A 234 -13.91 6.41 -2.86
N PHE A 235 -13.58 7.34 -2.00
CA PHE A 235 -14.50 8.05 -1.10
C PHE A 235 -14.40 9.55 -1.30
N ASN A 236 -15.46 10.27 -0.89
CA ASN A 236 -15.49 11.74 -0.73
C ASN A 236 -16.07 12.16 0.62
#